data_9a50b1fc4ef0c38a512b8c4d05a13f3c
#
_entry.id   9a50b1fc4ef0c38a512b8c4d05a13f3c
#
_cell.length_a   1.000
_cell.length_b   1.000
_cell.length_c   1.000
_cell.angle_alpha   90.00
_cell.angle_beta   90.00
_cell.angle_gamma   90.00
#
_symmetry.space_group_name_H-M   'P 1'
#
loop_
_entity.id
_entity.type
_entity.pdbx_description
1 polymer ?
#
loop_
_entity_poly.entity_id
_entity_poly.type
_entity_poly.pdbx_seq_one_letter_code
_entity_poly.pdbx_strand_id
1 'polypeptide(L)'
;MSSQDKVAVVTGAAGKGMGRSIALTLAREGANVVVNYLNSKDRANEVVEYIESNGGRAIAVQANVFVKDGCEKLIDVAFKQFEKVDICIINPGAGWHPEPLDVFDPVLALEDLVQEIAPFFHLMRLLLPGMYERKWGRLVGITLHPMQSSPAYSYNVGKAARLQAMHLAYEEAWDQGVTINAIAPGPVSHFESFKQAIAYCNHEKEWSQRKNVSPQDIAEVVTFLCSEAGSYISGSIIPFMFKK
;
A
#
# COMPACT_ATOMS: atom_id res chain seq x y z
N MET A 1 -13.90 -3.16 12.20
CA MET A 1 -14.10 -3.02 10.74
C MET A 1 -13.72 -4.37 10.15
N SER A 2 -14.57 -5.02 9.37
CA SER A 2 -14.29 -6.41 8.95
C SER A 2 -13.88 -6.47 7.48
N SER A 3 -12.79 -7.16 7.22
CA SER A 3 -12.35 -7.59 5.89
C SER A 3 -12.44 -9.13 5.76
N GLN A 4 -13.38 -9.72 6.49
CA GLN A 4 -13.55 -11.16 6.59
C GLN A 4 -13.61 -11.81 5.19
N ASP A 5 -12.80 -12.84 4.98
CA ASP A 5 -12.70 -13.62 3.73
C ASP A 5 -12.28 -12.82 2.48
N LYS A 6 -11.88 -11.56 2.61
CA LYS A 6 -11.28 -10.78 1.53
C LYS A 6 -9.83 -11.19 1.33
N VAL A 7 -9.36 -11.07 0.10
CA VAL A 7 -7.95 -11.33 -0.24
C VAL A 7 -7.26 -10.00 -0.52
N ALA A 8 -6.22 -9.71 0.26
CA ALA A 8 -5.47 -8.46 0.19
C ALA A 8 -4.03 -8.70 -0.30
N VAL A 9 -3.66 -8.06 -1.39
CA VAL A 9 -2.26 -7.95 -1.82
C VAL A 9 -1.68 -6.65 -1.25
N VAL A 10 -0.63 -6.75 -0.45
CA VAL A 10 0.08 -5.59 0.09
C VAL A 10 1.50 -5.55 -0.47
N THR A 11 1.77 -4.57 -1.35
CA THR A 11 3.09 -4.44 -1.96
C THR A 11 4.10 -3.81 -1.00
N GLY A 12 5.35 -4.31 -1.01
CA GLY A 12 6.39 -3.83 -0.10
C GLY A 12 6.07 -4.06 1.39
N ALA A 13 5.42 -5.18 1.73
CA ALA A 13 4.90 -5.47 3.07
C ALA A 13 5.93 -6.02 4.07
N ALA A 14 7.17 -6.29 3.66
CA ALA A 14 8.23 -6.82 4.51
C ALA A 14 9.15 -5.75 5.14
N GLY A 15 8.87 -4.47 4.90
CA GLY A 15 9.65 -3.36 5.45
C GLY A 15 9.38 -3.10 6.95
N LYS A 16 10.06 -2.09 7.51
CA LYS A 16 9.82 -1.61 8.90
C LYS A 16 8.71 -0.55 8.98
N GLY A 17 8.10 -0.20 7.85
CA GLY A 17 7.17 0.91 7.72
C GLY A 17 5.72 0.47 7.48
N MET A 18 5.01 1.30 6.73
CA MET A 18 3.57 1.24 6.51
C MET A 18 3.08 -0.11 5.94
N GLY A 19 3.76 -0.66 4.92
CA GLY A 19 3.31 -1.90 4.27
C GLY A 19 3.15 -3.07 5.24
N ARG A 20 4.08 -3.23 6.19
CA ARG A 20 3.99 -4.27 7.22
C ARG A 20 2.81 -4.05 8.15
N SER A 21 2.64 -2.83 8.65
CA SER A 21 1.52 -2.51 9.54
C SER A 21 0.17 -2.68 8.85
N ILE A 22 0.07 -2.31 7.56
CA ILE A 22 -1.12 -2.52 6.75
C ILE A 22 -1.43 -4.02 6.61
N ALA A 23 -0.43 -4.85 6.29
CA ALA A 23 -0.60 -6.29 6.17
C ALA A 23 -1.10 -6.93 7.47
N LEU A 24 -0.49 -6.59 8.60
CA LEU A 24 -0.88 -7.06 9.93
C LEU A 24 -2.30 -6.62 10.29
N THR A 25 -2.66 -5.36 10.00
CA THR A 25 -3.97 -4.81 10.35
C THR A 25 -5.09 -5.41 9.50
N LEU A 26 -4.86 -5.58 8.20
CA LEU A 26 -5.82 -6.26 7.32
C LEU A 26 -6.05 -7.72 7.74
N ALA A 27 -4.97 -8.44 8.15
CA ALA A 27 -5.09 -9.79 8.69
C ALA A 27 -5.86 -9.82 10.02
N ARG A 28 -5.61 -8.86 10.93
CA ARG A 28 -6.37 -8.70 12.18
C ARG A 28 -7.87 -8.54 11.92
N GLU A 29 -8.24 -7.86 10.85
CA GLU A 29 -9.64 -7.67 10.43
C GLU A 29 -10.20 -8.83 9.57
N GLY A 30 -9.46 -9.94 9.45
CA GLY A 30 -9.92 -11.19 8.84
C GLY A 30 -9.59 -11.37 7.36
N ALA A 31 -8.77 -10.51 6.76
CA ALA A 31 -8.33 -10.71 5.38
C ALA A 31 -7.27 -11.81 5.26
N ASN A 32 -7.32 -12.56 4.15
CA ASN A 32 -6.20 -13.39 3.70
C ASN A 32 -5.17 -12.48 3.03
N VAL A 33 -3.88 -12.55 3.42
CA VAL A 33 -2.90 -11.55 3.03
C VAL A 33 -1.78 -12.11 2.17
N VAL A 34 -1.53 -11.46 1.04
CA VAL A 34 -0.34 -11.68 0.21
C VAL A 34 0.69 -10.62 0.57
N VAL A 35 1.75 -11.04 1.26
CA VAL A 35 2.87 -10.21 1.73
C VAL A 35 3.91 -10.13 0.61
N ASN A 36 3.88 -9.09 -0.21
CA ASN A 36 4.88 -8.92 -1.26
C ASN A 36 6.16 -8.30 -0.70
N TYR A 37 7.29 -8.81 -1.18
CA TYR A 37 8.63 -8.29 -0.88
C TYR A 37 9.54 -8.36 -2.11
N LEU A 38 10.62 -7.56 -2.12
CA LEU A 38 11.67 -7.63 -3.13
C LEU A 38 12.89 -8.40 -2.60
N ASN A 39 13.49 -7.94 -1.49
CA ASN A 39 14.75 -8.47 -0.97
C ASN A 39 14.68 -9.00 0.49
N SER A 40 13.59 -8.75 1.21
CA SER A 40 13.50 -9.00 2.66
C SER A 40 12.70 -10.28 2.97
N LYS A 41 13.18 -11.45 2.51
CA LYS A 41 12.49 -12.74 2.66
C LYS A 41 12.17 -13.07 4.12
N ASP A 42 13.17 -12.98 5.00
CA ASP A 42 13.01 -13.38 6.41
C ASP A 42 11.96 -12.52 7.11
N ARG A 43 11.98 -11.21 6.86
CA ARG A 43 10.96 -10.30 7.39
C ARG A 43 9.56 -10.52 6.80
N ALA A 44 9.47 -10.96 5.55
CA ALA A 44 8.19 -11.34 4.96
C ALA A 44 7.64 -12.60 5.61
N ASN A 45 8.50 -13.60 5.84
CA ASN A 45 8.14 -14.83 6.55
C ASN A 45 7.72 -14.55 8.01
N GLU A 46 8.42 -13.65 8.72
CA GLU A 46 8.06 -13.21 10.07
C GLU A 46 6.62 -12.65 10.13
N VAL A 47 6.21 -11.87 9.12
CA VAL A 47 4.83 -11.37 9.01
C VAL A 47 3.84 -12.51 8.77
N VAL A 48 4.16 -13.43 7.86
CA VAL A 48 3.31 -14.58 7.54
C VAL A 48 3.14 -15.48 8.76
N GLU A 49 4.23 -15.88 9.41
CA GLU A 49 4.23 -16.73 10.62
C GLU A 49 3.39 -16.11 11.75
N TYR A 50 3.49 -14.79 11.94
CA TYR A 50 2.67 -14.10 12.92
C TYR A 50 1.18 -14.16 12.57
N ILE A 51 0.81 -13.89 11.31
CA ILE A 51 -0.58 -13.94 10.85
C ILE A 51 -1.15 -15.35 11.04
N GLU A 52 -0.42 -16.38 10.63
CA GLU A 52 -0.86 -17.77 10.72
C GLU A 52 -0.96 -18.26 12.18
N SER A 53 0.00 -17.88 13.04
CA SER A 53 -0.06 -18.23 14.47
C SER A 53 -1.22 -17.58 15.22
N ASN A 54 -1.84 -16.53 14.64
CA ASN A 54 -3.05 -15.89 15.16
C ASN A 54 -4.33 -16.32 14.42
N GLY A 55 -4.28 -17.42 13.67
CA GLY A 55 -5.43 -18.03 13.01
C GLY A 55 -5.82 -17.39 11.67
N GLY A 56 -5.02 -16.45 11.17
CA GLY A 56 -5.18 -15.87 9.82
C GLY A 56 -4.55 -16.73 8.72
N ARG A 57 -4.64 -16.29 7.48
CA ARG A 57 -4.01 -16.93 6.32
C ARG A 57 -3.15 -15.91 5.58
N ALA A 58 -1.89 -16.24 5.34
CA ALA A 58 -1.00 -15.37 4.58
C ALA A 58 0.01 -16.17 3.74
N ILE A 59 0.55 -15.53 2.71
CA ILE A 59 1.69 -16.04 1.94
C ILE A 59 2.69 -14.92 1.68
N ALA A 60 3.97 -15.26 1.62
CA ALA A 60 5.04 -14.35 1.21
C ALA A 60 5.36 -14.54 -0.28
N VAL A 61 5.35 -13.47 -1.07
CA VAL A 61 5.63 -13.53 -2.51
C VAL A 61 6.75 -12.57 -2.88
N GLN A 62 7.87 -13.13 -3.36
CA GLN A 62 8.97 -12.33 -3.92
C GLN A 62 8.63 -11.88 -5.34
N ALA A 63 8.45 -10.58 -5.52
CA ALA A 63 8.21 -9.99 -6.84
C ALA A 63 8.65 -8.52 -6.88
N ASN A 64 9.24 -8.11 -7.99
CA ASN A 64 9.55 -6.71 -8.28
C ASN A 64 8.32 -6.04 -8.91
N VAL A 65 7.55 -5.29 -8.12
CA VAL A 65 6.33 -4.62 -8.60
C VAL A 65 6.58 -3.39 -9.48
N PHE A 66 7.83 -2.98 -9.64
CA PHE A 66 8.20 -1.89 -10.55
C PHE A 66 8.25 -2.31 -12.01
N VAL A 67 8.14 -3.61 -12.30
CA VAL A 67 8.15 -4.17 -13.64
C VAL A 67 6.93 -5.06 -13.88
N LYS A 68 6.49 -5.13 -15.14
CA LYS A 68 5.31 -5.89 -15.57
C LYS A 68 5.35 -7.35 -15.09
N ASP A 69 6.42 -8.08 -15.41
CA ASP A 69 6.55 -9.51 -15.11
C ASP A 69 6.48 -9.79 -13.59
N GLY A 70 6.99 -8.86 -12.78
CA GLY A 70 6.89 -8.95 -11.33
C GLY A 70 5.47 -8.78 -10.81
N CYS A 71 4.71 -7.85 -11.39
CA CYS A 71 3.29 -7.67 -11.07
C CYS A 71 2.47 -8.91 -11.50
N GLU A 72 2.70 -9.43 -12.71
CA GLU A 72 2.05 -10.64 -13.21
C GLU A 72 2.34 -11.84 -12.29
N LYS A 73 3.62 -12.09 -11.98
CA LYS A 73 4.00 -13.13 -11.03
C LYS A 73 3.29 -13.01 -9.67
N LEU A 74 3.24 -11.79 -9.12
CA LEU A 74 2.60 -11.55 -7.82
C LEU A 74 1.13 -11.92 -7.85
N ILE A 75 0.42 -11.47 -8.87
CA ILE A 75 -1.02 -11.69 -9.01
C ILE A 75 -1.34 -13.15 -9.36
N ASP A 76 -0.55 -13.79 -10.22
CA ASP A 76 -0.70 -15.22 -10.54
C ASP A 76 -0.58 -16.09 -9.30
N VAL A 77 0.41 -15.81 -8.42
CA VAL A 77 0.57 -16.54 -7.16
C VAL A 77 -0.60 -16.28 -6.21
N ALA A 78 -1.08 -15.04 -6.13
CA ALA A 78 -2.25 -14.69 -5.33
C ALA A 78 -3.50 -15.44 -5.79
N PHE A 79 -3.76 -15.47 -7.11
CA PHE A 79 -4.89 -16.21 -7.68
C PHE A 79 -4.78 -17.73 -7.48
N LYS A 80 -3.59 -18.31 -7.65
CA LYS A 80 -3.36 -19.75 -7.39
C LYS A 80 -3.65 -20.15 -5.95
N GLN A 81 -3.36 -19.26 -4.99
CA GLN A 81 -3.53 -19.54 -3.57
C GLN A 81 -4.94 -19.23 -3.04
N PHE A 82 -5.56 -18.16 -3.55
CA PHE A 82 -6.78 -17.61 -2.97
C PHE A 82 -7.92 -17.39 -4.00
N GLU A 83 -7.71 -17.74 -5.27
CA GLU A 83 -8.67 -17.67 -6.38
C GLU A 83 -9.11 -16.26 -6.79
N LYS A 84 -8.85 -15.25 -5.96
CA LYS A 84 -9.25 -13.86 -6.20
C LYS A 84 -8.27 -12.89 -5.54
N VAL A 85 -8.37 -11.62 -5.91
CA VAL A 85 -7.81 -10.48 -5.16
C VAL A 85 -8.91 -9.43 -5.04
N ASP A 86 -9.23 -9.04 -3.83
CA ASP A 86 -10.28 -8.08 -3.51
C ASP A 86 -9.71 -6.71 -3.14
N ILE A 87 -8.55 -6.70 -2.49
CA ILE A 87 -7.88 -5.49 -1.97
C ILE A 87 -6.45 -5.44 -2.53
N CYS A 88 -6.04 -4.28 -3.04
CA CYS A 88 -4.66 -4.07 -3.46
C CYS A 88 -4.10 -2.77 -2.86
N ILE A 89 -3.01 -2.91 -2.10
CA ILE A 89 -2.31 -1.77 -1.51
C ILE A 89 -1.01 -1.54 -2.27
N ILE A 90 -0.92 -0.40 -2.96
CA ILE A 90 0.25 0.01 -3.74
C ILE A 90 1.10 0.93 -2.86
N ASN A 91 2.00 0.32 -2.08
CA ASN A 91 2.74 1.01 -1.05
C ASN A 91 4.15 1.46 -1.47
N PRO A 92 5.02 0.65 -2.13
CA PRO A 92 6.37 1.09 -2.43
C PRO A 92 6.40 2.20 -3.47
N GLY A 93 7.41 3.03 -3.37
CA GLY A 93 7.77 4.06 -4.34
C GLY A 93 9.19 3.88 -4.85
N ALA A 94 9.58 4.69 -5.81
CA ALA A 94 10.92 4.78 -6.32
C ALA A 94 11.93 5.24 -5.26
N GLY A 95 13.19 5.26 -5.64
CA GLY A 95 14.28 5.72 -4.79
C GLY A 95 14.12 7.19 -4.37
N TRP A 96 14.77 7.53 -3.27
CA TRP A 96 14.88 8.90 -2.78
C TRP A 96 16.21 9.48 -3.24
N HIS A 97 16.18 10.31 -4.29
CA HIS A 97 17.36 10.94 -4.89
C HIS A 97 17.22 12.47 -4.80
N PRO A 98 17.56 13.08 -3.65
CA PRO A 98 17.51 14.53 -3.49
C PRO A 98 18.71 15.18 -4.14
N GLU A 99 18.51 15.95 -5.21
CA GLU A 99 19.52 16.69 -5.92
C GLU A 99 19.06 18.12 -6.22
N PRO A 100 19.97 19.12 -6.24
CA PRO A 100 19.67 20.44 -6.74
C PRO A 100 19.25 20.38 -8.23
N LEU A 101 18.32 21.28 -8.63
CA LEU A 101 17.76 21.26 -9.99
C LEU A 101 18.77 21.53 -11.10
N ASP A 102 19.86 22.22 -10.81
CA ASP A 102 20.90 22.57 -11.76
C ASP A 102 21.91 21.44 -12.03
N VAL A 103 21.86 20.37 -11.23
CA VAL A 103 22.75 19.20 -11.33
C VAL A 103 22.05 17.85 -11.34
N PHE A 104 20.72 17.81 -11.28
CA PHE A 104 20.01 16.54 -11.24
C PHE A 104 20.19 15.73 -12.54
N ASP A 105 20.24 14.39 -12.40
CA ASP A 105 20.33 13.50 -13.55
C ASP A 105 18.93 13.27 -14.17
N PRO A 106 18.65 13.76 -15.40
CA PRO A 106 17.35 13.60 -16.02
C PRO A 106 17.04 12.14 -16.39
N VAL A 107 18.05 11.29 -16.62
CA VAL A 107 17.83 9.86 -16.92
C VAL A 107 17.33 9.15 -15.68
N LEU A 108 18.02 9.31 -14.55
CA LEU A 108 17.61 8.75 -13.27
C LEU A 108 16.23 9.29 -12.84
N ALA A 109 15.97 10.58 -13.07
CA ALA A 109 14.68 11.18 -12.77
C ALA A 109 13.52 10.54 -13.56
N LEU A 110 13.72 10.24 -14.84
CA LEU A 110 12.73 9.56 -15.67
C LEU A 110 12.53 8.10 -15.24
N GLU A 111 13.58 7.40 -14.84
CA GLU A 111 13.50 6.05 -14.27
C GLU A 111 12.68 6.05 -12.97
N ASP A 112 12.92 6.99 -12.08
CA ASP A 112 12.14 7.18 -10.85
C ASP A 112 10.65 7.41 -11.14
N LEU A 113 10.33 8.27 -12.11
CA LEU A 113 8.95 8.53 -12.54
C LEU A 113 8.27 7.27 -13.03
N VAL A 114 8.93 6.49 -13.89
CA VAL A 114 8.38 5.22 -14.38
C VAL A 114 8.14 4.25 -13.22
N GLN A 115 9.10 4.09 -12.31
CA GLN A 115 8.96 3.22 -11.16
C GLN A 115 7.81 3.66 -10.21
N GLU A 116 7.58 4.96 -10.06
CA GLU A 116 6.46 5.43 -9.25
C GLU A 116 5.09 5.10 -9.86
N ILE A 117 4.95 5.16 -11.17
CA ILE A 117 3.66 4.99 -11.85
C ILE A 117 3.38 3.54 -12.23
N ALA A 118 4.40 2.79 -12.64
CA ALA A 118 4.28 1.44 -13.20
C ALA A 118 3.50 0.46 -12.32
N PRO A 119 3.72 0.38 -10.99
CA PRO A 119 2.96 -0.54 -10.13
C PRO A 119 1.46 -0.29 -10.19
N PHE A 120 1.03 0.97 -10.25
CA PHE A 120 -0.39 1.30 -10.33
C PHE A 120 -1.00 0.80 -11.63
N PHE A 121 -0.40 1.10 -12.77
CA PHE A 121 -0.93 0.70 -14.07
C PHE A 121 -0.94 -0.82 -14.26
N HIS A 122 0.14 -1.50 -13.90
CA HIS A 122 0.21 -2.96 -14.05
C HIS A 122 -0.79 -3.68 -13.14
N LEU A 123 -0.85 -3.32 -11.86
CA LEU A 123 -1.74 -3.98 -10.90
C LEU A 123 -3.21 -3.66 -11.20
N MET A 124 -3.53 -2.41 -11.56
CA MET A 124 -4.88 -2.03 -11.98
C MET A 124 -5.34 -2.87 -13.19
N ARG A 125 -4.51 -2.98 -14.24
CA ARG A 125 -4.83 -3.77 -15.43
C ARG A 125 -5.08 -5.24 -15.14
N LEU A 126 -4.34 -5.82 -14.18
CA LEU A 126 -4.46 -7.22 -13.79
C LEU A 126 -5.68 -7.49 -12.90
N LEU A 127 -6.08 -6.52 -12.06
CA LEU A 127 -7.07 -6.74 -11.00
C LEU A 127 -8.47 -6.24 -11.34
N LEU A 128 -8.60 -5.11 -12.04
CA LEU A 128 -9.90 -4.51 -12.32
C LEU A 128 -10.88 -5.43 -13.04
N PRO A 129 -10.51 -6.24 -14.05
CA PRO A 129 -11.47 -7.12 -14.70
C PRO A 129 -12.20 -8.04 -13.72
N GLY A 130 -11.47 -8.72 -12.85
CA GLY A 130 -12.06 -9.60 -11.84
C GLY A 130 -12.81 -8.85 -10.74
N MET A 131 -12.35 -7.65 -10.35
CA MET A 131 -13.06 -6.80 -9.39
C MET A 131 -14.40 -6.29 -9.99
N TYR A 132 -14.42 -5.92 -11.27
CA TYR A 132 -15.62 -5.46 -11.97
C TYR A 132 -16.66 -6.59 -12.11
N GLU A 133 -16.22 -7.79 -12.44
CA GLU A 133 -17.08 -8.96 -12.51
C GLU A 133 -17.78 -9.23 -11.17
N ARG A 134 -17.04 -9.11 -10.06
CA ARG A 134 -17.57 -9.30 -8.71
C ARG A 134 -18.28 -8.07 -8.14
N LYS A 135 -18.28 -6.93 -8.85
CA LYS A 135 -18.80 -5.63 -8.37
C LYS A 135 -18.26 -5.21 -7.01
N TRP A 136 -17.02 -5.58 -6.75
CA TRP A 136 -16.34 -5.27 -5.49
C TRP A 136 -14.82 -5.25 -5.67
N GLY A 137 -14.19 -4.18 -5.20
CA GLY A 137 -12.74 -4.05 -5.17
C GLY A 137 -12.30 -2.81 -4.39
N ARG A 138 -11.07 -2.86 -3.84
CA ARG A 138 -10.46 -1.75 -3.11
C ARG A 138 -9.01 -1.58 -3.55
N LEU A 139 -8.70 -0.44 -4.14
CA LEU A 139 -7.32 -0.04 -4.45
C LEU A 139 -6.94 1.16 -3.59
N VAL A 140 -5.85 1.05 -2.85
CA VAL A 140 -5.31 2.16 -2.05
C VAL A 140 -3.83 2.35 -2.37
N GLY A 141 -3.48 3.56 -2.81
CA GLY A 141 -2.10 3.92 -3.11
C GLY A 141 -1.50 4.79 -2.01
N ILE A 142 -0.23 4.55 -1.69
CA ILE A 142 0.55 5.44 -0.83
C ILE A 142 1.27 6.45 -1.72
N THR A 143 0.91 7.71 -1.59
CA THR A 143 1.39 8.82 -2.41
C THR A 143 2.06 9.90 -1.55
N LEU A 144 2.09 11.14 -2.02
CA LEU A 144 2.54 12.30 -1.27
C LEU A 144 1.49 13.40 -1.40
N HIS A 145 1.28 14.17 -0.35
CA HIS A 145 0.35 15.31 -0.41
C HIS A 145 0.85 16.35 -1.42
N PRO A 146 0.02 16.84 -2.34
CA PRO A 146 0.46 17.77 -3.40
C PRO A 146 1.13 19.05 -2.90
N MET A 147 0.78 19.49 -1.69
CA MET A 147 1.36 20.69 -1.06
C MET A 147 2.66 20.42 -0.29
N GLN A 148 3.10 19.18 -0.20
CA GLN A 148 4.39 18.87 0.41
C GLN A 148 5.49 18.97 -0.63
N SER A 149 6.48 19.81 -0.34
CA SER A 149 7.75 19.80 -1.08
C SER A 149 8.77 18.95 -0.33
N SER A 150 9.51 18.17 -1.07
CA SER A 150 10.67 17.47 -0.59
C SER A 150 11.88 17.81 -1.48
N PRO A 151 13.11 17.66 -0.99
CA PRO A 151 14.28 17.94 -1.81
C PRO A 151 14.50 16.94 -2.97
N ALA A 152 13.72 15.89 -3.08
CA ALA A 152 13.80 14.91 -4.16
C ALA A 152 12.79 15.26 -5.27
N TYR A 153 13.24 15.93 -6.32
CA TYR A 153 12.38 16.42 -7.41
C TYR A 153 11.63 15.30 -8.14
N SER A 154 12.36 14.29 -8.64
CA SER A 154 11.77 13.15 -9.34
C SER A 154 10.73 12.38 -8.50
N TYR A 155 11.05 12.16 -7.22
CA TYR A 155 10.14 11.54 -6.26
C TYR A 155 8.82 12.31 -6.12
N ASN A 156 8.88 13.63 -5.97
CA ASN A 156 7.67 14.47 -5.83
C ASN A 156 6.81 14.42 -7.10
N VAL A 157 7.43 14.54 -8.27
CA VAL A 157 6.72 14.51 -9.56
C VAL A 157 6.10 13.14 -9.79
N GLY A 158 6.84 12.05 -9.51
CA GLY A 158 6.33 10.68 -9.62
C GLY A 158 5.15 10.39 -8.71
N LYS A 159 5.23 10.83 -7.44
CA LYS A 159 4.12 10.71 -6.48
C LYS A 159 2.89 11.51 -6.91
N ALA A 160 3.08 12.72 -7.44
CA ALA A 160 1.99 13.54 -7.97
C ALA A 160 1.36 12.89 -9.22
N ALA A 161 2.16 12.33 -10.11
CA ALA A 161 1.67 11.62 -11.29
C ALA A 161 0.86 10.36 -10.92
N ARG A 162 1.34 9.55 -9.95
CA ARG A 162 0.58 8.42 -9.41
C ARG A 162 -0.75 8.88 -8.81
N LEU A 163 -0.72 9.93 -8.00
CA LEU A 163 -1.91 10.51 -7.38
C LEU A 163 -2.95 10.93 -8.43
N GLN A 164 -2.51 11.64 -9.48
CA GLN A 164 -3.39 12.07 -10.56
C GLN A 164 -3.93 10.89 -11.36
N ALA A 165 -3.12 9.87 -11.65
CA ALA A 165 -3.58 8.66 -12.32
C ALA A 165 -4.66 7.92 -11.53
N MET A 166 -4.51 7.81 -10.21
CA MET A 166 -5.52 7.24 -9.32
C MET A 166 -6.80 8.07 -9.30
N HIS A 167 -6.66 9.39 -9.25
CA HIS A 167 -7.80 10.31 -9.25
C HIS A 167 -8.59 10.22 -10.56
N LEU A 168 -7.95 10.08 -11.71
CA LEU A 168 -8.64 9.94 -12.98
C LEU A 168 -9.32 8.56 -13.16
N ALA A 169 -8.83 7.53 -12.49
CA ALA A 169 -9.37 6.17 -12.62
C ALA A 169 -10.59 5.92 -11.71
N TYR A 170 -10.84 6.75 -10.71
CA TYR A 170 -11.84 6.42 -9.69
C TYR A 170 -13.28 6.47 -10.21
N GLU A 171 -13.62 7.37 -11.13
CA GLU A 171 -15.00 7.53 -11.63
C GLU A 171 -15.47 6.29 -12.35
N GLU A 172 -14.69 5.80 -13.33
CA GLU A 172 -15.00 4.56 -14.06
C GLU A 172 -15.08 3.35 -13.12
N ALA A 173 -14.12 3.25 -12.20
CA ALA A 173 -14.06 2.15 -11.24
C ALA A 173 -15.24 2.17 -10.26
N TRP A 174 -15.70 3.34 -9.85
CA TRP A 174 -16.84 3.51 -8.95
C TRP A 174 -18.13 2.90 -9.52
N ASP A 175 -18.41 3.15 -10.77
CA ASP A 175 -19.60 2.61 -11.47
C ASP A 175 -19.57 1.06 -11.54
N GLN A 176 -18.41 0.48 -11.36
CA GLN A 176 -18.20 -0.96 -11.34
C GLN A 176 -18.11 -1.56 -9.91
N GLY A 177 -18.36 -0.76 -8.86
CA GLY A 177 -18.31 -1.19 -7.47
C GLY A 177 -16.89 -1.25 -6.88
N VAL A 178 -15.93 -0.60 -7.53
CA VAL A 178 -14.53 -0.56 -7.08
C VAL A 178 -14.18 0.83 -6.59
N THR A 179 -13.59 0.94 -5.39
CA THR A 179 -13.07 2.22 -4.89
C THR A 179 -11.57 2.34 -5.11
N ILE A 180 -11.12 3.53 -5.50
CA ILE A 180 -9.70 3.88 -5.64
C ILE A 180 -9.42 5.11 -4.79
N ASN A 181 -8.57 4.98 -3.78
CA ASN A 181 -8.22 6.06 -2.85
C ASN A 181 -6.71 6.19 -2.67
N ALA A 182 -6.27 7.37 -2.28
CA ALA A 182 -4.89 7.66 -1.98
C ALA A 182 -4.70 8.07 -0.52
N ILE A 183 -3.66 7.53 0.11
CA ILE A 183 -3.12 8.05 1.36
C ILE A 183 -1.89 8.89 1.01
N ALA A 184 -1.86 10.10 1.51
CA ALA A 184 -0.78 11.05 1.29
C ALA A 184 -0.11 11.40 2.63
N PRO A 185 0.71 10.48 3.18
CA PRO A 185 1.39 10.71 4.44
C PRO A 185 2.52 11.72 4.24
N GLY A 186 2.77 12.50 5.28
CA GLY A 186 4.05 13.15 5.45
C GLY A 186 5.12 12.17 5.99
N PRO A 187 6.18 12.66 6.62
CA PRO A 187 7.16 11.80 7.25
C PRO A 187 6.51 10.89 8.30
N VAL A 188 6.60 9.58 8.11
CA VAL A 188 6.08 8.55 9.01
C VAL A 188 7.26 7.91 9.74
N SER A 189 7.14 7.71 11.04
CA SER A 189 8.16 6.99 11.81
C SER A 189 8.28 5.54 11.33
N HIS A 190 9.37 4.88 11.71
CA HIS A 190 9.53 3.44 11.52
C HIS A 190 9.46 2.73 12.86
N PHE A 191 8.98 1.50 12.86
CA PHE A 191 9.11 0.65 14.03
C PHE A 191 10.51 0.06 14.13
N GLU A 192 11.10 0.12 15.32
CA GLU A 192 12.45 -0.40 15.58
C GLU A 192 12.48 -1.94 15.50
N SER A 193 11.39 -2.60 15.94
CA SER A 193 11.27 -4.04 15.97
C SER A 193 9.93 -4.54 15.45
N PHE A 194 9.86 -5.83 15.13
CA PHE A 194 8.61 -6.49 14.79
C PHE A 194 7.64 -6.52 15.99
N LYS A 195 8.16 -6.78 17.18
CA LYS A 195 7.37 -6.74 18.43
C LYS A 195 6.67 -5.39 18.63
N GLN A 196 7.36 -4.28 18.33
CA GLN A 196 6.73 -2.96 18.40
C GLN A 196 5.59 -2.81 17.39
N ALA A 197 5.76 -3.31 16.16
CA ALA A 197 4.70 -3.26 15.16
C ALA A 197 3.47 -4.05 15.60
N ILE A 198 3.67 -5.22 16.21
CA ILE A 198 2.58 -6.05 16.78
C ILE A 198 1.86 -5.30 17.90
N ALA A 199 2.59 -4.73 18.85
CA ALA A 199 2.00 -4.00 19.98
C ALA A 199 1.13 -2.82 19.52
N TYR A 200 1.54 -2.12 18.47
CA TYR A 200 0.72 -1.05 17.88
C TYR A 200 -0.49 -1.63 17.12
N CYS A 201 -0.31 -2.70 16.36
CA CYS A 201 -1.41 -3.38 15.65
C CYS A 201 -2.49 -3.86 16.60
N ASN A 202 -2.13 -4.36 17.77
CA ASN A 202 -3.05 -4.85 18.79
C ASN A 202 -3.58 -3.74 19.74
N HIS A 203 -3.30 -2.48 19.45
CA HIS A 203 -3.69 -1.33 20.29
C HIS A 203 -3.15 -1.37 21.72
N GLU A 204 -2.01 -2.03 21.95
CA GLU A 204 -1.34 -2.11 23.26
C GLU A 204 -0.63 -0.81 23.66
N LYS A 205 -0.64 0.19 22.77
CA LYS A 205 -0.06 1.53 23.00
C LYS A 205 -1.13 2.60 22.99
N GLU A 206 -1.06 3.50 23.95
CA GLU A 206 -1.98 4.62 24.02
C GLU A 206 -1.78 5.62 22.87
N TRP A 207 -2.85 5.89 22.16
CA TRP A 207 -2.86 6.80 21.01
C TRP A 207 -2.48 8.25 21.40
N SER A 208 -2.84 8.68 22.62
CA SER A 208 -2.60 10.04 23.12
C SER A 208 -1.13 10.36 23.38
N GLN A 209 -0.28 9.36 23.55
CA GLN A 209 1.15 9.54 23.89
C GLN A 209 2.05 9.64 22.66
N ARG A 210 1.51 9.54 21.45
CA ARG A 210 2.31 9.56 20.22
C ARG A 210 2.66 10.99 19.81
N LYS A 211 3.95 11.21 19.56
CA LYS A 211 4.46 12.50 19.08
C LYS A 211 4.48 12.64 17.56
N ASN A 212 4.55 11.52 16.83
CA ASN A 212 4.68 11.46 15.38
C ASN A 212 3.67 10.47 14.80
N VAL A 213 3.34 10.64 13.53
CA VAL A 213 2.57 9.67 12.76
C VAL A 213 3.34 8.35 12.71
N SER A 214 2.70 7.26 13.10
CA SER A 214 3.25 5.92 13.06
C SER A 214 2.75 5.14 11.84
N PRO A 215 3.41 4.07 11.43
CA PRO A 215 2.90 3.18 10.39
C PRO A 215 1.50 2.63 10.69
N GLN A 216 1.17 2.46 11.98
CA GLN A 216 -0.13 1.97 12.41
C GLN A 216 -1.26 2.98 12.17
N ASP A 217 -1.00 4.29 12.32
CA ASP A 217 -2.01 5.32 12.01
C ASP A 217 -2.47 5.22 10.55
N ILE A 218 -1.50 4.99 9.65
CA ILE A 218 -1.78 4.79 8.23
C ILE A 218 -2.56 3.49 8.02
N ALA A 219 -2.14 2.41 8.68
CA ALA A 219 -2.75 1.10 8.53
C ALA A 219 -4.23 1.07 8.93
N GLU A 220 -4.61 1.76 10.01
CA GLU A 220 -6.01 1.86 10.45
C GLU A 220 -6.89 2.57 9.41
N VAL A 221 -6.42 3.67 8.84
CA VAL A 221 -7.18 4.40 7.80
C VAL A 221 -7.26 3.59 6.51
N VAL A 222 -6.17 2.95 6.08
CA VAL A 222 -6.18 2.05 4.92
C VAL A 222 -7.19 0.92 5.12
N THR A 223 -7.18 0.30 6.27
CA THR A 223 -8.10 -0.80 6.60
C THR A 223 -9.56 -0.34 6.64
N PHE A 224 -9.82 0.86 7.17
CA PHE A 224 -11.15 1.49 7.10
C PHE A 224 -11.61 1.68 5.65
N LEU A 225 -10.76 2.22 4.75
CA LEU A 225 -11.09 2.41 3.34
C LEU A 225 -11.34 1.07 2.62
N CYS A 226 -10.71 0.00 3.07
CA CYS A 226 -10.90 -1.35 2.52
C CYS A 226 -12.12 -2.09 3.08
N SER A 227 -12.77 -1.58 4.13
CA SER A 227 -13.95 -2.18 4.75
C SER A 227 -15.26 -1.78 4.04
N GLU A 228 -16.36 -2.40 4.45
CA GLU A 228 -17.71 -1.99 4.01
C GLU A 228 -18.05 -0.56 4.45
N ALA A 229 -17.53 -0.11 5.59
CA ALA A 229 -17.72 1.27 6.07
C ALA A 229 -17.06 2.31 5.16
N GLY A 230 -16.04 1.92 4.40
CA GLY A 230 -15.38 2.75 3.39
C GLY A 230 -16.00 2.69 1.99
N SER A 231 -17.10 1.95 1.78
CA SER A 231 -17.68 1.66 0.45
C SER A 231 -18.10 2.89 -0.35
N TYR A 232 -18.41 3.98 0.31
CA TYR A 232 -18.83 5.23 -0.32
C TYR A 232 -17.73 6.29 -0.38
N ILE A 233 -16.47 5.88 -0.17
CA ILE A 233 -15.30 6.75 -0.27
C ILE A 233 -14.48 6.29 -1.47
N SER A 234 -14.45 7.10 -2.53
CA SER A 234 -13.63 6.88 -3.72
C SER A 234 -13.13 8.21 -4.26
N GLY A 235 -11.97 8.20 -4.93
CA GLY A 235 -11.32 9.41 -5.42
C GLY A 235 -10.70 10.29 -4.33
N SER A 236 -10.71 9.84 -3.07
CA SER A 236 -10.25 10.65 -1.94
C SER A 236 -8.73 10.61 -1.82
N ILE A 237 -8.17 11.77 -1.46
CA ILE A 237 -6.78 11.94 -1.05
C ILE A 237 -6.77 12.25 0.44
N ILE A 238 -6.32 11.31 1.26
CA ILE A 238 -6.33 11.48 2.72
C ILE A 238 -4.93 11.88 3.20
N PRO A 239 -4.73 13.14 3.60
CA PRO A 239 -3.46 13.61 4.11
C PRO A 239 -3.30 13.23 5.59
N PHE A 240 -2.06 12.91 5.98
CA PHE A 240 -1.67 12.84 7.38
C PHE A 240 -0.80 14.06 7.70
N MET A 241 -1.33 14.94 8.51
CA MET A 241 -0.66 16.19 8.89
C MET A 241 0.10 16.02 10.20
N PHE A 242 1.28 16.66 10.30
CA PHE A 242 2.01 16.70 11.56
C PHE A 242 1.42 17.75 12.49
N LYS A 243 1.34 17.41 13.79
CA LYS A 243 1.33 18.46 14.80
C LYS A 243 2.73 19.08 14.80
N LYS A 244 2.83 20.36 14.48
CA LYS A 244 4.04 21.15 14.73
C LYS A 244 4.22 21.32 16.22
#